data_c0489e389c21980f1a9198446bf4328d
#
_entry.id   c0489e389c21980f1a9198446bf4328d
#
_cell.length_a   1.000
_cell.length_b   1.000
_cell.length_c   1.000
_cell.angle_alpha   90.00
_cell.angle_beta   90.00
_cell.angle_gamma   90.00
#
_symmetry.space_group_name_H-M   'P 1'
#
loop_
_entity.id
_entity.type
_entity.pdbx_description
1 polymer ?
#
loop_
_entity_poly.entity_id
_entity_poly.type
_entity_poly.pdbx_seq_one_letter_code
_entity_poly.pdbx_strand_id
1 'polypeptide(L)'
;MSFLNFAWFFRMPACQNGTAIPFKTTKPCGGRISHLPGIGRKTALRLVLHLLRQDEEVSDAFAEAVKTLRHEVKYCKVCHNICDEEVCDICSNPRRDSSTICVVENVQDVMAVENTQQYTGLYHVLGGVISPVDGVGPGNIEIQSLVDRVKAGGVGEVILALSPTMEGDTTNFYISRRLADTGVKLSVIARGVTVGDELEYTDEVTLGRSILNRTEFTGNK
;
A
#
# COMPACT_ATOMS: atom_id res chain seq x y z
N MET A 1 22.82 11.53 68.48
CA MET A 1 23.79 12.35 67.75
C MET A 1 24.30 11.53 66.59
N SER A 2 23.94 11.82 65.44
CA SER A 2 24.63 12.14 64.16
C SER A 2 23.70 11.93 63.01
N PHE A 3 23.32 13.02 62.42
CA PHE A 3 22.61 13.08 61.06
C PHE A 3 23.61 12.70 59.99
N LEU A 4 23.28 11.68 59.20
CA LEU A 4 23.98 11.37 57.95
C LEU A 4 23.07 11.67 56.75
N ASN A 5 23.52 12.65 56.03
CA ASN A 5 23.06 13.19 54.76
C ASN A 5 22.57 12.14 53.77
N PHE A 6 21.31 12.24 53.36
CA PHE A 6 20.75 11.65 52.16
C PHE A 6 20.81 12.72 51.07
N ALA A 7 21.91 12.84 50.36
CA ALA A 7 22.06 13.65 49.19
C ALA A 7 22.59 12.77 48.03
N TRP A 8 21.77 11.85 47.55
CA TRP A 8 21.93 11.28 46.22
C TRP A 8 20.92 11.95 45.32
N PHE A 9 21.21 13.20 44.96
CA PHE A 9 20.56 13.87 43.84
C PHE A 9 21.05 13.22 42.56
N PHE A 10 20.20 12.35 41.98
CA PHE A 10 20.36 11.84 40.65
C PHE A 10 20.44 13.01 39.68
N ARG A 11 21.63 13.28 39.17
CA ARG A 11 21.88 14.17 38.07
C ARG A 11 21.26 13.55 36.81
N MET A 12 19.99 13.86 36.56
CA MET A 12 19.35 13.54 35.27
C MET A 12 20.08 14.32 34.19
N PRO A 13 20.54 13.66 33.10
CA PRO A 13 20.98 14.40 31.94
C PRO A 13 19.80 15.18 31.41
N ALA A 14 20.02 16.48 31.17
CA ALA A 14 19.03 17.40 30.63
C ALA A 14 18.33 16.80 29.41
N CYS A 15 17.00 16.67 29.50
CA CYS A 15 16.14 16.33 28.36
C CYS A 15 16.26 17.41 27.28
N GLN A 16 17.09 17.17 26.30
CA GLN A 16 17.04 17.91 25.04
C GLN A 16 15.88 17.37 24.23
N ASN A 17 14.87 18.23 24.04
CA ASN A 17 13.67 18.05 23.20
C ASN A 17 12.63 17.02 23.63
N GLY A 18 11.64 17.49 24.35
CA GLY A 18 10.24 17.12 24.50
C GLY A 18 9.82 15.67 24.21
N THR A 19 9.35 14.95 25.24
CA THR A 19 8.73 13.62 25.24
C THR A 19 9.68 12.42 25.23
N ALA A 20 10.63 12.38 26.21
CA ALA A 20 11.30 11.12 26.53
C ALA A 20 10.34 10.21 27.30
N ILE A 21 10.14 8.98 26.83
CA ILE A 21 9.44 7.93 27.58
C ILE A 21 10.25 7.63 28.85
N PRO A 22 9.69 7.82 30.05
CA PRO A 22 10.48 7.95 31.28
C PRO A 22 11.03 6.63 31.85
N PHE A 23 10.54 5.47 31.40
CA PHE A 23 10.89 4.17 31.99
C PHE A 23 11.71 3.29 31.04
N LYS A 24 12.70 2.55 31.64
CA LYS A 24 13.57 1.65 30.84
C LYS A 24 12.78 0.61 30.05
N THR A 25 11.72 0.07 30.63
CA THR A 25 10.88 -0.98 30.03
C THR A 25 9.97 -0.45 28.92
N THR A 26 9.52 0.80 28.99
CA THR A 26 8.63 1.41 27.98
C THR A 26 9.38 1.96 26.76
N LYS A 27 10.68 2.27 26.90
CA LYS A 27 11.50 2.78 25.80
C LYS A 27 11.56 1.86 24.58
N PRO A 28 11.81 0.54 24.73
CA PRO A 28 11.85 -0.35 23.57
C PRO A 28 10.52 -0.41 22.82
N CYS A 29 9.40 -0.53 23.54
CA CYS A 29 8.06 -0.58 22.94
C CYS A 29 7.71 0.73 22.23
N GLY A 30 7.88 1.88 22.91
CA GLY A 30 7.63 3.19 22.31
C GLY A 30 8.53 3.50 21.11
N GLY A 31 9.79 3.06 21.16
CA GLY A 31 10.70 3.13 20.03
C GLY A 31 10.19 2.33 18.84
N ARG A 32 9.78 1.08 19.03
CA ARG A 32 9.25 0.22 17.94
C ARG A 32 7.96 0.79 17.36
N ILE A 33 7.02 1.23 18.20
CA ILE A 33 5.75 1.83 17.72
C ILE A 33 6.02 3.13 16.93
N SER A 34 7.00 3.96 17.34
CA SER A 34 7.33 5.19 16.61
C SER A 34 8.01 4.98 15.25
N HIS A 35 8.43 3.76 14.93
CA HIS A 35 8.93 3.40 13.60
C HIS A 35 7.81 3.09 12.61
N LEU A 36 6.57 2.94 13.08
CA LEU A 36 5.44 2.74 12.18
C LEU A 36 5.15 4.05 11.41
N PRO A 37 4.83 3.97 10.09
CA PRO A 37 4.54 5.15 9.28
C PRO A 37 3.41 5.99 9.89
N GLY A 38 3.56 7.31 9.90
CA GLY A 38 2.57 8.23 10.45
C GLY A 38 2.53 8.31 11.98
N ILE A 39 3.32 7.50 12.72
CA ILE A 39 3.33 7.52 14.18
C ILE A 39 4.53 8.29 14.72
N GLY A 40 4.27 9.52 15.17
CA GLY A 40 5.26 10.34 15.87
C GLY A 40 5.44 9.91 17.33
N ARG A 41 6.52 10.40 17.98
CA ARG A 41 6.89 10.06 19.37
C ARG A 41 5.76 10.30 20.38
N LYS A 42 4.98 11.38 20.23
CA LYS A 42 3.85 11.69 21.13
C LYS A 42 2.73 10.65 21.02
N THR A 43 2.41 10.25 19.79
CA THR A 43 1.41 9.21 19.51
C THR A 43 1.89 7.85 20.03
N ALA A 44 3.15 7.50 19.78
CA ALA A 44 3.75 6.26 20.29
C ALA A 44 3.68 6.19 21.82
N LEU A 45 4.01 7.28 22.53
CA LEU A 45 3.87 7.33 23.99
C LEU A 45 2.42 7.11 24.45
N ARG A 46 1.46 7.75 23.78
CA ARG A 46 0.04 7.59 24.11
C ARG A 46 -0.41 6.13 23.92
N LEU A 47 0.03 5.47 22.85
CA LEU A 47 -0.29 4.06 22.57
C LEU A 47 0.34 3.14 23.63
N VAL A 48 1.61 3.35 24.00
CA VAL A 48 2.25 2.58 25.10
C VAL A 48 1.50 2.72 26.41
N LEU A 49 1.13 3.95 26.77
CA LEU A 49 0.36 4.20 28.00
C LEU A 49 -1.06 3.61 27.94
N HIS A 50 -1.64 3.50 26.75
CA HIS A 50 -2.91 2.80 26.55
C HIS A 50 -2.75 1.30 26.81
N LEU A 51 -1.75 0.65 26.19
CA LEU A 51 -1.47 -0.77 26.40
C LEU A 51 -1.19 -1.11 27.85
N LEU A 52 -0.47 -0.24 28.59
CA LEU A 52 -0.21 -0.42 30.02
C LEU A 52 -1.47 -0.35 30.91
N ARG A 53 -2.57 0.16 30.40
CA ARG A 53 -3.86 0.21 31.11
C ARG A 53 -4.79 -0.96 30.76
N GLN A 54 -4.43 -1.74 29.74
CA GLN A 54 -5.15 -2.94 29.38
C GLN A 54 -4.71 -4.10 30.25
N ASP A 55 -5.55 -5.12 30.33
CA ASP A 55 -5.18 -6.39 30.96
C ASP A 55 -4.03 -7.04 30.20
N GLU A 56 -3.20 -7.83 30.90
CA GLU A 56 -2.04 -8.50 30.30
C GLU A 56 -2.45 -9.39 29.13
N GLU A 57 -3.58 -10.10 29.23
CA GLU A 57 -4.13 -10.95 28.18
C GLU A 57 -4.42 -10.18 26.87
N VAL A 58 -4.90 -8.94 26.98
CA VAL A 58 -5.19 -8.09 25.79
C VAL A 58 -3.90 -7.65 25.11
N SER A 59 -2.89 -7.32 25.92
CA SER A 59 -1.58 -6.92 25.39
C SER A 59 -0.84 -8.10 24.74
N ASP A 60 -0.94 -9.29 25.33
CA ASP A 60 -0.36 -10.52 24.78
C ASP A 60 -1.06 -10.96 23.50
N ALA A 61 -2.38 -10.90 23.44
CA ALA A 61 -3.16 -11.17 22.24
C ALA A 61 -2.76 -10.22 21.10
N PHE A 62 -2.56 -8.93 21.37
CA PHE A 62 -2.09 -7.97 20.39
C PHE A 62 -0.67 -8.30 19.90
N ALA A 63 0.23 -8.65 20.78
CA ALA A 63 1.60 -9.02 20.43
C ALA A 63 1.63 -10.29 19.55
N GLU A 64 0.81 -11.27 19.90
CA GLU A 64 0.68 -12.51 19.14
C GLU A 64 0.06 -12.28 17.75
N ALA A 65 -0.97 -11.45 17.64
CA ALA A 65 -1.57 -11.07 16.37
C ALA A 65 -0.53 -10.42 15.42
N VAL A 66 0.34 -9.56 15.94
CA VAL A 66 1.43 -8.94 15.15
C VAL A 66 2.45 -9.98 14.68
N LYS A 67 2.79 -10.97 15.51
CA LYS A 67 3.68 -12.07 15.12
C LYS A 67 3.05 -12.94 14.04
N THR A 68 1.82 -13.39 14.25
CA THR A 68 1.05 -14.21 13.31
C THR A 68 0.95 -13.52 11.96
N LEU A 69 0.56 -12.24 11.93
CA LEU A 69 0.52 -11.45 10.71
C LEU A 69 1.84 -11.54 9.90
N ARG A 70 2.99 -11.43 10.56
CA ARG A 70 4.28 -11.44 9.87
C ARG A 70 4.73 -12.84 9.40
N HIS A 71 4.33 -13.89 10.13
CA HIS A 71 4.78 -15.25 9.87
C HIS A 71 3.84 -16.05 8.97
N GLU A 72 2.56 -15.79 9.02
CA GLU A 72 1.54 -16.60 8.35
C GLU A 72 1.04 -15.99 7.04
N VAL A 73 1.01 -14.64 6.93
CA VAL A 73 0.62 -13.98 5.68
C VAL A 73 1.63 -14.28 4.58
N LYS A 74 1.11 -14.80 3.46
CA LYS A 74 1.86 -15.14 2.25
C LYS A 74 1.53 -14.17 1.13
N TYR A 75 2.31 -14.23 0.07
CA TYR A 75 2.00 -13.58 -1.19
C TYR A 75 1.51 -14.62 -2.18
N CYS A 76 0.39 -14.32 -2.84
CA CYS A 76 -0.17 -15.18 -3.87
C CYS A 76 0.85 -15.44 -4.98
N LYS A 77 1.10 -16.70 -5.31
CA LYS A 77 2.06 -17.08 -6.37
C LYS A 77 1.66 -16.60 -7.77
N VAL A 78 0.39 -16.21 -7.96
CA VAL A 78 -0.14 -15.81 -9.28
C VAL A 78 -0.20 -14.30 -9.44
N CYS A 79 -0.68 -13.58 -8.42
CA CYS A 79 -0.96 -12.14 -8.54
C CYS A 79 -0.19 -11.26 -7.55
N HIS A 80 0.58 -11.85 -6.65
CA HIS A 80 1.37 -11.16 -5.60
C HIS A 80 0.54 -10.37 -4.58
N ASN A 81 -0.79 -10.59 -4.54
CA ASN A 81 -1.63 -10.08 -3.45
C ASN A 81 -1.35 -10.85 -2.15
N ILE A 82 -1.63 -10.25 -1.00
CA ILE A 82 -1.56 -10.94 0.29
C ILE A 82 -2.65 -12.01 0.40
N CYS A 83 -2.33 -13.14 1.02
CA CYS A 83 -3.25 -14.25 1.23
C CYS A 83 -2.74 -15.18 2.34
N ASP A 84 -3.60 -16.04 2.84
CA ASP A 84 -3.26 -17.06 3.84
C ASP A 84 -2.75 -18.36 3.17
N GLU A 85 -3.20 -18.64 1.95
CA GLU A 85 -2.84 -19.80 1.14
C GLU A 85 -1.79 -19.48 0.07
N GLU A 86 -1.41 -20.46 -0.75
CA GLU A 86 -0.47 -20.25 -1.88
C GLU A 86 -1.07 -19.42 -3.02
N VAL A 87 -2.39 -19.49 -3.19
CA VAL A 87 -3.18 -18.76 -4.20
C VAL A 87 -4.34 -18.06 -3.50
N CYS A 88 -4.49 -16.77 -3.71
CA CYS A 88 -5.53 -15.97 -3.06
C CYS A 88 -6.95 -16.32 -3.58
N ASP A 89 -7.96 -15.96 -2.80
CA ASP A 89 -9.38 -16.21 -3.10
C ASP A 89 -9.81 -15.59 -4.44
N ILE A 90 -9.20 -14.49 -4.86
CA ILE A 90 -9.49 -13.85 -6.15
C ILE A 90 -8.99 -14.73 -7.30
N CYS A 91 -7.75 -15.22 -7.23
CA CYS A 91 -7.16 -16.04 -8.28
C CYS A 91 -7.72 -17.46 -8.34
N SER A 92 -8.20 -18.01 -7.23
CA SER A 92 -8.81 -19.32 -7.15
C SER A 92 -10.30 -19.35 -7.49
N ASN A 93 -10.96 -18.18 -7.56
CA ASN A 93 -12.38 -18.08 -7.80
C ASN A 93 -12.74 -18.30 -9.29
N PRO A 94 -13.42 -19.39 -9.65
CA PRO A 94 -13.77 -19.70 -11.04
C PRO A 94 -14.81 -18.75 -11.67
N ARG A 95 -15.44 -17.89 -10.86
CA ARG A 95 -16.41 -16.89 -11.33
C ARG A 95 -15.74 -15.62 -11.86
N ARG A 96 -14.43 -15.47 -11.63
CA ARG A 96 -13.67 -14.32 -12.10
C ARG A 96 -13.32 -14.48 -13.59
N ASP A 97 -13.34 -13.37 -14.29
CA ASP A 97 -12.88 -13.31 -15.67
C ASP A 97 -11.34 -13.40 -15.73
N SER A 98 -10.84 -14.55 -16.11
CA SER A 98 -9.40 -14.81 -16.24
C SER A 98 -8.78 -14.15 -17.47
N SER A 99 -9.58 -13.64 -18.41
CA SER A 99 -9.08 -12.97 -19.61
C SER A 99 -8.67 -11.51 -19.38
N THR A 100 -9.03 -10.93 -18.22
CA THR A 100 -8.75 -9.54 -17.88
C THR A 100 -7.91 -9.45 -16.60
N ILE A 101 -6.78 -8.71 -16.67
CA ILE A 101 -5.89 -8.47 -15.53
C ILE A 101 -5.82 -6.97 -15.23
N CYS A 102 -6.16 -6.57 -14.01
CA CYS A 102 -5.93 -5.22 -13.50
C CYS A 102 -4.57 -5.17 -12.77
N VAL A 103 -3.65 -4.38 -13.30
CA VAL A 103 -2.32 -4.18 -12.73
C VAL A 103 -2.36 -2.99 -11.79
N VAL A 104 -2.00 -3.23 -10.54
CA VAL A 104 -2.01 -2.23 -9.47
C VAL A 104 -0.63 -2.12 -8.81
N GLU A 105 -0.39 -1.02 -8.14
CA GLU A 105 0.88 -0.77 -7.47
C GLU A 105 1.01 -1.63 -6.20
N ASN A 106 -0.05 -1.68 -5.37
CA ASN A 106 -0.01 -2.30 -4.05
C ASN A 106 -1.34 -3.00 -3.70
N VAL A 107 -1.34 -3.69 -2.57
CA VAL A 107 -2.51 -4.43 -2.06
C VAL A 107 -3.69 -3.51 -1.72
N GLN A 108 -3.42 -2.28 -1.28
CA GLN A 108 -4.45 -1.30 -0.93
C GLN A 108 -5.27 -0.92 -2.17
N ASP A 109 -4.64 -0.86 -3.33
CA ASP A 109 -5.31 -0.59 -4.60
C ASP A 109 -6.24 -1.74 -4.99
N VAL A 110 -5.83 -3.01 -4.75
CA VAL A 110 -6.74 -4.16 -4.93
C VAL A 110 -8.00 -3.98 -4.08
N MET A 111 -7.84 -3.64 -2.80
CA MET A 111 -8.96 -3.42 -1.89
C MET A 111 -9.86 -2.26 -2.37
N ALA A 112 -9.26 -1.18 -2.85
CA ALA A 112 -9.99 -0.02 -3.36
C ALA A 112 -10.85 -0.39 -4.58
N VAL A 113 -10.29 -1.14 -5.53
CA VAL A 113 -11.03 -1.59 -6.73
C VAL A 113 -12.12 -2.61 -6.36
N GLU A 114 -11.82 -3.57 -5.49
CA GLU A 114 -12.82 -4.56 -5.02
C GLU A 114 -14.01 -3.90 -4.31
N ASN A 115 -13.77 -2.86 -3.51
CA ASN A 115 -14.82 -2.13 -2.82
C ASN A 115 -15.82 -1.47 -3.79
N THR A 116 -15.43 -1.20 -5.03
CA THR A 116 -16.36 -0.68 -6.05
C THR A 116 -17.39 -1.69 -6.52
N GLN A 117 -17.08 -2.99 -6.39
CA GLN A 117 -17.89 -4.10 -6.91
C GLN A 117 -18.19 -4.04 -8.42
N GLN A 118 -17.38 -3.28 -9.17
CA GLN A 118 -17.55 -3.10 -10.61
C GLN A 118 -16.59 -3.93 -11.45
N TYR A 119 -15.56 -4.51 -10.82
CA TYR A 119 -14.53 -5.28 -11.48
C TYR A 119 -14.62 -6.76 -11.15
N THR A 120 -14.67 -7.60 -12.17
CA THR A 120 -14.80 -9.06 -12.02
C THR A 120 -13.59 -9.84 -12.53
N GLY A 121 -12.57 -9.16 -13.02
CA GLY A 121 -11.33 -9.77 -13.51
C GLY A 121 -10.33 -10.15 -12.42
N LEU A 122 -9.14 -10.50 -12.83
CA LEU A 122 -8.01 -10.84 -11.96
C LEU A 122 -7.09 -9.64 -11.74
N TYR A 123 -6.23 -9.71 -10.73
CA TYR A 123 -5.25 -8.66 -10.42
C TYR A 123 -3.83 -9.12 -10.66
N HIS A 124 -2.94 -8.14 -10.71
CA HIS A 124 -1.50 -8.33 -10.58
C HIS A 124 -0.91 -7.15 -9.79
N VAL A 125 -0.33 -7.45 -8.62
CA VAL A 125 0.25 -6.45 -7.73
C VAL A 125 1.74 -6.35 -8.03
N LEU A 126 2.19 -5.14 -8.39
CA LEU A 126 3.60 -4.92 -8.75
C LEU A 126 4.52 -4.82 -7.53
N GLY A 127 3.98 -4.42 -6.37
CA GLY A 127 4.76 -4.14 -5.17
C GLY A 127 5.47 -2.78 -5.17
N GLY A 128 5.13 -1.90 -6.14
CA GLY A 128 5.66 -0.55 -6.29
C GLY A 128 5.64 -0.06 -7.73
N VAL A 129 6.30 1.07 -7.95
CA VAL A 129 6.50 1.69 -9.28
C VAL A 129 7.99 1.91 -9.54
N ILE A 130 8.37 2.05 -10.81
CA ILE A 130 9.74 2.40 -11.19
C ILE A 130 10.03 3.82 -10.72
N SER A 131 10.94 3.96 -9.76
CA SER A 131 11.38 5.24 -9.19
C SER A 131 12.91 5.30 -9.14
N PRO A 132 13.56 5.90 -10.14
CA PRO A 132 15.02 6.03 -10.14
C PRO A 132 15.54 6.84 -8.95
N VAL A 133 14.73 7.79 -8.45
CA VAL A 133 15.08 8.64 -7.30
C VAL A 133 15.16 7.80 -6.02
N ASP A 134 14.25 6.84 -5.86
CA ASP A 134 14.20 5.93 -4.72
C ASP A 134 15.05 4.66 -4.94
N GLY A 135 15.73 4.56 -6.08
CA GLY A 135 16.56 3.41 -6.43
C GLY A 135 15.75 2.17 -6.83
N VAL A 136 14.44 2.33 -7.14
CA VAL A 136 13.57 1.23 -7.55
C VAL A 136 13.62 1.07 -9.06
N GLY A 137 14.24 0.01 -9.51
CA GLY A 137 14.29 -0.38 -10.92
C GLY A 137 13.24 -1.43 -11.30
N PRO A 138 13.12 -1.76 -12.60
CA PRO A 138 12.15 -2.75 -13.08
C PRO A 138 12.34 -4.16 -12.49
N GLY A 139 13.55 -4.49 -12.02
CA GLY A 139 13.86 -5.78 -11.39
C GLY A 139 13.50 -5.85 -9.90
N ASN A 140 13.09 -4.74 -9.30
CA ASN A 140 12.70 -4.69 -7.89
C ASN A 140 11.19 -4.85 -7.68
N ILE A 141 10.42 -4.88 -8.77
CA ILE A 141 8.95 -4.99 -8.77
C ILE A 141 8.51 -6.11 -9.72
N GLU A 142 7.28 -6.59 -9.55
CA GLU A 142 6.77 -7.81 -10.17
C GLU A 142 6.28 -7.61 -11.62
N ILE A 143 7.08 -6.94 -12.46
CA ILE A 143 6.78 -6.76 -13.88
C ILE A 143 7.09 -8.03 -14.69
N GLN A 144 8.20 -8.75 -14.37
CA GLN A 144 8.56 -9.93 -15.14
C GLN A 144 7.51 -11.04 -15.00
N SER A 145 7.01 -11.26 -13.79
CA SER A 145 5.94 -12.23 -13.53
C SER A 145 4.64 -11.89 -14.25
N LEU A 146 4.30 -10.58 -14.40
CA LEU A 146 3.18 -10.13 -15.25
C LEU A 146 3.40 -10.52 -16.72
N VAL A 147 4.59 -10.23 -17.25
CA VAL A 147 4.93 -10.54 -18.64
C VAL A 147 4.85 -12.04 -18.91
N ASP A 148 5.38 -12.86 -18.01
CA ASP A 148 5.36 -14.31 -18.12
C ASP A 148 3.93 -14.85 -18.06
N ARG A 149 3.10 -14.28 -17.19
CA ARG A 149 1.68 -14.61 -17.08
C ARG A 149 0.89 -14.29 -18.36
N VAL A 150 1.11 -13.13 -18.96
CA VAL A 150 0.47 -12.75 -20.22
C VAL A 150 0.95 -13.64 -21.38
N LYS A 151 2.25 -13.95 -21.45
CA LYS A 151 2.83 -14.82 -22.47
C LYS A 151 2.38 -16.28 -22.36
N ALA A 152 2.01 -16.74 -21.17
CA ALA A 152 1.44 -18.08 -20.99
C ALA A 152 0.06 -18.22 -21.69
N GLY A 153 -0.56 -17.13 -22.08
CA GLY A 153 -1.81 -17.08 -22.85
C GLY A 153 -3.06 -17.00 -21.98
N GLY A 154 -4.19 -16.80 -22.66
CA GLY A 154 -5.50 -16.68 -22.01
C GLY A 154 -5.84 -15.26 -21.53
N VAL A 155 -4.92 -14.29 -21.62
CA VAL A 155 -5.15 -12.89 -21.25
C VAL A 155 -5.45 -12.08 -22.50
N GLY A 156 -6.64 -11.48 -22.56
CA GLY A 156 -7.09 -10.62 -23.65
C GLY A 156 -6.87 -9.14 -23.38
N GLU A 157 -6.95 -8.72 -22.12
CA GLU A 157 -6.78 -7.33 -21.71
C GLU A 157 -5.97 -7.17 -20.43
N VAL A 158 -5.07 -6.19 -20.41
CA VAL A 158 -4.36 -5.73 -19.23
C VAL A 158 -4.71 -4.27 -18.98
N ILE A 159 -5.35 -4.01 -17.83
CA ILE A 159 -5.75 -2.67 -17.38
C ILE A 159 -4.63 -2.15 -16.47
N LEU A 160 -4.01 -1.04 -16.86
CA LEU A 160 -2.98 -0.38 -16.06
C LEU A 160 -3.64 0.61 -15.10
N ALA A 161 -3.75 0.22 -13.83
CA ALA A 161 -4.39 0.98 -12.76
C ALA A 161 -3.36 1.55 -11.77
N LEU A 162 -2.28 2.14 -12.30
CA LEU A 162 -1.25 2.78 -11.50
C LEU A 162 -1.57 4.25 -11.22
N SER A 163 -1.00 4.77 -10.15
CA SER A 163 -1.14 6.17 -9.77
C SER A 163 -0.75 7.12 -10.91
N PRO A 164 -1.47 8.23 -11.14
CA PRO A 164 -1.22 9.16 -12.24
C PRO A 164 -0.03 10.10 -11.94
N THR A 165 1.08 9.52 -11.46
CA THR A 165 2.35 10.20 -11.20
C THR A 165 3.33 9.97 -12.35
N MET A 166 4.47 10.66 -12.34
CA MET A 166 5.53 10.46 -13.32
C MET A 166 6.10 9.03 -13.27
N GLU A 167 6.23 8.47 -12.06
CA GLU A 167 6.69 7.12 -11.80
C GLU A 167 5.68 6.09 -12.31
N GLY A 168 4.39 6.32 -12.06
CA GLY A 168 3.32 5.47 -12.57
C GLY A 168 3.25 5.47 -14.10
N ASP A 169 3.36 6.65 -14.73
CA ASP A 169 3.38 6.77 -16.19
C ASP A 169 4.64 6.13 -16.80
N THR A 170 5.81 6.28 -16.16
CA THR A 170 7.06 5.60 -16.54
C THR A 170 6.90 4.07 -16.47
N THR A 171 6.27 3.58 -15.39
CA THR A 171 6.01 2.15 -15.20
C THR A 171 5.04 1.62 -16.25
N ASN A 172 3.95 2.35 -16.52
CA ASN A 172 3.00 2.02 -17.60
C ASN A 172 3.68 1.91 -18.96
N PHE A 173 4.55 2.87 -19.28
CA PHE A 173 5.30 2.86 -20.52
C PHE A 173 6.25 1.66 -20.60
N TYR A 174 6.94 1.33 -19.51
CA TYR A 174 7.83 0.17 -19.46
C TYR A 174 7.05 -1.14 -19.66
N ILE A 175 5.92 -1.31 -18.97
CA ILE A 175 5.06 -2.49 -19.13
C ILE A 175 4.55 -2.59 -20.55
N SER A 176 4.10 -1.50 -21.17
CA SER A 176 3.59 -1.50 -22.53
C SER A 176 4.64 -1.97 -23.54
N ARG A 177 5.90 -1.54 -23.38
CA ARG A 177 7.00 -2.01 -24.23
C ARG A 177 7.32 -3.49 -24.04
N ARG A 178 7.22 -4.00 -22.81
CA ARG A 178 7.47 -5.42 -22.50
C ARG A 178 6.36 -6.34 -23.01
N LEU A 179 5.14 -5.83 -23.19
CA LEU A 179 3.98 -6.56 -23.70
C LEU A 179 3.68 -6.31 -25.19
N ALA A 180 4.45 -5.46 -25.88
CA ALA A 180 4.18 -5.07 -27.27
C ALA A 180 4.04 -6.25 -28.24
N ASP A 181 4.83 -7.30 -28.06
CA ASP A 181 4.85 -8.48 -28.94
C ASP A 181 3.77 -9.52 -28.59
N THR A 182 2.99 -9.31 -27.54
CA THR A 182 2.00 -10.30 -27.06
C THR A 182 0.63 -10.15 -27.74
N GLY A 183 0.35 -9.01 -28.36
CA GLY A 183 -0.96 -8.69 -28.95
C GLY A 183 -2.08 -8.47 -27.92
N VAL A 184 -1.77 -8.46 -26.61
CA VAL A 184 -2.76 -8.18 -25.56
C VAL A 184 -3.23 -6.73 -25.64
N LYS A 185 -4.52 -6.50 -25.42
CA LYS A 185 -5.07 -5.14 -25.33
C LYS A 185 -4.58 -4.48 -24.05
N LEU A 186 -4.00 -3.29 -24.16
CA LEU A 186 -3.63 -2.46 -23.03
C LEU A 186 -4.62 -1.31 -22.88
N SER A 187 -5.12 -1.13 -21.67
CA SER A 187 -5.97 0.00 -21.30
C SER A 187 -5.48 0.64 -19.99
N VAL A 188 -5.88 1.87 -19.75
CA VAL A 188 -5.57 2.64 -18.54
C VAL A 188 -6.88 3.07 -17.92
N ILE A 189 -6.97 3.08 -16.58
CA ILE A 189 -8.15 3.64 -15.91
C ILE A 189 -8.38 5.08 -16.34
N ALA A 190 -9.64 5.46 -16.50
CA ALA A 190 -10.01 6.82 -16.88
C ALA A 190 -9.49 7.84 -15.88
N ARG A 191 -8.94 8.93 -16.39
CA ARG A 191 -8.44 10.06 -15.60
C ARG A 191 -9.32 11.26 -15.91
N GLY A 192 -9.88 11.89 -14.89
CA GLY A 192 -10.81 12.99 -15.11
C GLY A 192 -11.20 13.71 -13.84
N VAL A 193 -12.13 14.66 -13.98
CA VAL A 193 -12.71 15.42 -12.88
C VAL A 193 -13.49 14.48 -11.96
N THR A 194 -13.35 14.66 -10.66
CA THR A 194 -14.04 13.86 -9.63
C THR A 194 -15.54 14.11 -9.70
N VAL A 195 -16.32 13.06 -9.54
CA VAL A 195 -17.79 13.17 -9.53
C VAL A 195 -18.24 13.93 -8.29
N GLY A 196 -18.99 15.02 -8.52
CA GLY A 196 -19.50 15.90 -7.47
C GLY A 196 -18.64 17.11 -7.17
N ASP A 197 -17.44 17.21 -7.74
CA ASP A 197 -16.61 18.40 -7.62
C ASP A 197 -17.01 19.48 -8.63
N GLU A 198 -16.86 20.75 -8.23
CA GLU A 198 -17.03 21.89 -9.13
C GLU A 198 -15.74 22.09 -9.95
N LEU A 199 -15.88 22.44 -11.24
CA LEU A 199 -14.75 22.64 -12.14
C LEU A 199 -13.76 23.70 -11.65
N GLU A 200 -14.25 24.68 -10.89
CA GLU A 200 -13.47 25.76 -10.31
C GLU A 200 -12.38 25.26 -9.34
N TYR A 201 -12.64 24.13 -8.64
CA TYR A 201 -11.71 23.58 -7.66
C TYR A 201 -10.82 22.47 -8.22
N THR A 202 -11.00 22.12 -9.49
CA THR A 202 -10.18 21.10 -10.16
C THR A 202 -8.85 21.74 -10.59
N ASP A 203 -7.74 21.07 -10.34
CA ASP A 203 -6.43 21.53 -10.81
C ASP A 203 -6.36 21.60 -12.36
N GLU A 204 -5.55 22.54 -12.85
CA GLU A 204 -5.46 22.83 -14.29
C GLU A 204 -5.02 21.63 -15.13
N VAL A 205 -4.13 20.76 -14.60
CA VAL A 205 -3.62 19.59 -15.30
C VAL A 205 -4.71 18.54 -15.46
N THR A 206 -5.45 18.27 -14.39
CA THR A 206 -6.58 17.31 -14.40
C THR A 206 -7.69 17.82 -15.33
N LEU A 207 -8.04 19.10 -15.24
CA LEU A 207 -9.06 19.70 -16.10
C LEU A 207 -8.64 19.66 -17.57
N GLY A 208 -7.40 20.02 -17.89
CA GLY A 208 -6.85 19.97 -19.23
C GLY A 208 -6.86 18.53 -19.82
N ARG A 209 -6.43 17.54 -19.02
CA ARG A 209 -6.48 16.12 -19.42
C ARG A 209 -7.91 15.64 -19.65
N SER A 210 -8.86 16.05 -18.80
CA SER A 210 -10.28 15.70 -18.94
C SER A 210 -10.87 16.23 -20.27
N ILE A 211 -10.51 17.45 -20.68
CA ILE A 211 -10.93 18.04 -21.95
C ILE A 211 -10.31 17.29 -23.14
N LEU A 212 -9.03 16.95 -23.07
CA LEU A 212 -8.35 16.19 -24.14
C LEU A 212 -8.93 14.79 -24.29
N ASN A 213 -9.23 14.11 -23.20
CA ASN A 213 -9.75 12.74 -23.16
C ASN A 213 -11.28 12.69 -23.06
N ARG A 214 -11.99 13.77 -23.40
CA ARG A 214 -13.44 13.82 -23.37
C ARG A 214 -14.09 12.70 -24.17
N THR A 215 -15.13 12.10 -23.62
CA THR A 215 -15.95 11.10 -24.30
C THR A 215 -17.16 11.74 -24.96
N GLU A 216 -17.68 11.11 -26.01
CA GLU A 216 -18.91 11.56 -26.68
C GLU A 216 -20.09 11.40 -25.73
N PHE A 217 -20.92 12.44 -25.61
CA PHE A 217 -22.14 12.38 -24.82
C PHE A 217 -23.24 11.70 -25.61
N THR A 218 -23.42 10.41 -25.36
CA THR A 218 -24.58 9.66 -25.85
C THR A 218 -25.67 9.76 -24.80
N GLY A 219 -26.59 10.72 -24.95
CA GLY A 219 -27.67 10.96 -23.99
C GLY A 219 -28.66 9.82 -23.97
N ASN A 220 -28.28 8.73 -23.38
CA ASN A 220 -29.11 7.67 -22.80
C ASN A 220 -28.28 6.41 -22.53
N LYS A 221 -28.03 6.17 -21.25
CA LYS A 221 -28.14 4.77 -20.78
C LYS A 221 -28.47 4.78 -19.30
#